data_eae8f63ac63434a485c2426270976a41
#
_entry.id   eae8f63ac63434a485c2426270976a41
#
_cell.length_a   1.000
_cell.length_b   1.000
_cell.length_c   1.000
_cell.angle_alpha   90.00
_cell.angle_beta   90.00
_cell.angle_gamma   90.00
#
_symmetry.space_group_name_H-M   'P 1'
#
loop_
_entity.id
_entity.type
_entity.pdbx_description
1 polymer ?
#
loop_
_entity_poly.entity_id
_entity_poly.type
_entity_poly.pdbx_seq_one_letter_code
_entity_poly.pdbx_strand_id
1 'polypeptide(L)'
;MNHPQQPREYDAVLGGNSPSLEGAAVLGGIEGVKLRLQNPDAKVRIAALEQALNYGEQGLDLVIAGLKDESVELQFQAYSLLNNRTELKAKQAASNFNPQGLKLEQIEVVTTNKSWQIIQRQPRIARYFIEDLGGGVTLEMAAIPRGSFIMGSPENEAGRGDYEYPQHQVTVPSFFMGKYPVTQAQYQAITGTNPSSFKGSNRPVERVSWHDAVNFCQKLSQRIGKNYRLPSEAEWEYACRAGTTTPFHFGDTITTDLANYNGNYTYGQEPKGVYRKETREVGSFGVANNFGLYDMHGNVEEWCQDNYYGNYEGAPRDGSAWLKNKQHSDIKLLRGGSWGIGHVYCRSAFRNYNAFVAFDDSIGFRVVCSSAARTY
;
A
#
# COMPACT_ATOMS: atom_id res chain seq x y z
N MET A 1 18.06 52.53 25.92
CA MET A 1 18.46 52.42 24.51
C MET A 1 18.62 50.95 24.22
N ASN A 2 17.63 50.35 23.61
CA ASN A 2 17.71 48.92 23.23
C ASN A 2 18.48 48.82 21.93
N HIS A 3 19.67 48.21 21.98
CA HIS A 3 20.38 47.82 20.77
C HIS A 3 19.58 46.72 20.04
N PRO A 4 19.34 46.83 18.72
CA PRO A 4 18.79 45.75 17.96
C PRO A 4 19.78 44.57 17.98
N GLN A 5 19.33 43.39 18.40
CA GLN A 5 20.10 42.16 18.33
C GLN A 5 20.36 41.84 16.86
N GLN A 6 21.63 41.64 16.49
CA GLN A 6 21.97 41.15 15.16
C GLN A 6 21.33 39.76 14.92
N PRO A 7 20.82 39.50 13.70
CA PRO A 7 20.27 38.20 13.35
C PRO A 7 21.29 37.08 13.59
N ARG A 8 20.87 35.96 14.16
CA ARG A 8 21.71 34.78 14.32
C ARG A 8 21.77 34.00 13.01
N GLU A 9 22.82 33.22 12.81
CA GLU A 9 23.09 32.44 11.57
C GLU A 9 21.96 31.52 11.11
N TYR A 10 20.96 31.24 11.96
CA TYR A 10 19.77 30.44 11.71
C TYR A 10 18.44 31.25 11.52
N ASP A 11 18.55 32.59 11.52
CA ASP A 11 17.40 33.43 11.22
C ASP A 11 17.22 33.52 9.70
N ALA A 12 16.18 32.83 9.15
CA ALA A 12 15.89 32.85 7.74
C ALA A 12 15.32 34.20 7.29
N VAL A 13 15.94 34.82 6.29
CA VAL A 13 15.37 35.98 5.57
C VAL A 13 14.35 35.46 4.55
N LEU A 14 13.08 35.88 4.67
CA LEU A 14 12.07 35.61 3.63
C LEU A 14 12.38 36.47 2.41
N GLY A 15 13.05 35.87 1.39
CA GLY A 15 13.35 36.50 0.11
C GLY A 15 12.53 35.86 -1.01
N GLY A 16 11.53 36.58 -1.48
CA GLY A 16 10.93 36.39 -2.81
C GLY A 16 10.96 37.74 -3.52
N ASN A 17 11.60 37.83 -4.71
CA ASN A 17 11.79 39.01 -5.56
C ASN A 17 11.98 40.33 -4.80
N SER A 18 13.23 40.74 -4.66
CA SER A 18 13.67 41.87 -3.85
C SER A 18 12.95 43.19 -4.17
N PRO A 19 12.19 43.73 -3.23
CA PRO A 19 12.21 45.16 -3.00
C PRO A 19 13.35 45.48 -2.00
N SER A 20 13.89 46.69 -2.08
CA SER A 20 14.95 47.21 -1.27
C SER A 20 14.86 46.79 0.21
N LEU A 21 15.98 46.50 0.85
CA LEU A 21 16.18 46.07 2.25
C LEU A 21 15.65 47.03 3.34
N GLU A 22 15.03 48.14 2.96
CA GLU A 22 14.40 49.10 3.89
C GLU A 22 12.97 48.64 4.19
N GLY A 23 12.79 47.72 5.12
CA GLY A 23 11.49 47.27 5.62
C GLY A 23 11.29 45.78 5.75
N ALA A 24 12.26 44.93 5.43
CA ALA A 24 12.18 43.50 5.68
C ALA A 24 12.27 43.21 7.18
N ALA A 25 11.14 42.95 7.83
CA ALA A 25 11.12 42.44 9.20
C ALA A 25 11.75 41.03 9.20
N VAL A 26 12.91 40.87 9.79
CA VAL A 26 13.46 39.56 10.12
C VAL A 26 12.62 38.98 11.26
N LEU A 27 11.62 38.15 10.93
CA LEU A 27 10.84 37.43 11.92
C LEU A 27 11.64 36.21 12.38
N GLY A 28 12.57 36.42 13.31
CA GLY A 28 13.23 35.34 14.04
C GLY A 28 12.35 34.78 15.16
N GLY A 29 12.84 33.75 15.82
CA GLY A 29 12.13 33.16 16.95
C GLY A 29 10.86 32.38 16.58
N ILE A 30 10.00 32.16 17.60
CA ILE A 30 8.79 31.36 17.44
C ILE A 30 7.76 32.00 16.49
N GLU A 31 7.71 33.33 16.42
CA GLU A 31 6.81 34.03 15.50
C GLU A 31 7.20 33.78 14.03
N GLY A 32 8.48 33.71 13.73
CA GLY A 32 8.95 33.29 12.40
C GLY A 32 8.62 31.84 12.09
N VAL A 33 8.63 30.94 13.06
CA VAL A 33 8.16 29.56 12.89
C VAL A 33 6.66 29.54 12.59
N LYS A 34 5.82 30.26 13.36
CA LYS A 34 4.38 30.35 13.14
C LYS A 34 4.03 30.86 11.74
N LEU A 35 4.76 31.86 11.25
CA LEU A 35 4.53 32.39 9.91
C LEU A 35 4.87 31.35 8.82
N ARG A 36 5.99 30.63 8.96
CA ARG A 36 6.37 29.56 8.01
C ARG A 36 5.41 28.38 8.05
N LEU A 37 4.77 28.08 9.18
CA LEU A 37 3.73 27.07 9.27
C LEU A 37 2.44 27.43 8.51
N GLN A 38 2.26 28.69 8.09
CA GLN A 38 1.15 29.14 7.24
C GLN A 38 1.51 29.13 5.74
N ASN A 39 2.74 28.74 5.38
CA ASN A 39 3.18 28.72 3.99
C ASN A 39 2.38 27.69 3.17
N PRO A 40 1.96 27.99 1.94
CA PRO A 40 1.27 27.03 1.07
C PRO A 40 2.14 25.81 0.72
N ASP A 41 3.47 25.95 0.68
CA ASP A 41 4.39 24.84 0.43
C ASP A 41 4.57 23.99 1.71
N ALA A 42 4.15 22.72 1.63
CA ALA A 42 4.30 21.76 2.72
C ALA A 42 5.76 21.55 3.16
N LYS A 43 6.72 21.64 2.25
CA LYS A 43 8.15 21.50 2.59
C LYS A 43 8.64 22.61 3.52
N VAL A 44 8.17 23.85 3.30
CA VAL A 44 8.48 24.99 4.16
C VAL A 44 7.84 24.79 5.54
N ARG A 45 6.59 24.31 5.60
CA ARG A 45 5.91 23.99 6.85
C ARG A 45 6.61 22.86 7.63
N ILE A 46 7.07 21.80 6.94
CA ILE A 46 7.81 20.68 7.54
C ILE A 46 9.11 21.19 8.20
N ALA A 47 9.90 21.97 7.47
CA ALA A 47 11.14 22.54 8.02
C ALA A 47 10.85 23.44 9.24
N ALA A 48 9.74 24.15 9.26
CA ALA A 48 9.33 24.98 10.38
C ALA A 48 8.95 24.14 11.62
N LEU A 49 8.34 22.95 11.45
CA LEU A 49 8.04 22.03 12.57
C LEU A 49 9.29 21.55 13.29
N GLU A 50 10.34 21.21 12.56
CA GLU A 50 11.61 20.79 13.15
C GLU A 50 12.23 21.91 13.98
N GLN A 51 12.17 23.14 13.47
CA GLN A 51 12.67 24.31 14.20
C GLN A 51 11.80 24.66 15.43
N ALA A 52 10.49 24.37 15.38
CA ALA A 52 9.58 24.62 16.49
C ALA A 52 10.07 23.99 17.79
N LEU A 53 10.65 22.80 17.74
CA LEU A 53 11.13 22.08 18.93
C LEU A 53 12.24 22.82 19.73
N ASN A 54 12.89 23.83 19.14
CA ASN A 54 13.88 24.67 19.83
C ASN A 54 13.22 25.68 20.79
N TYR A 55 11.91 25.81 20.77
CA TYR A 55 11.15 26.81 21.53
C TYR A 55 10.35 26.22 22.70
N GLY A 56 10.81 25.09 23.26
CA GLY A 56 10.21 24.46 24.44
C GLY A 56 8.74 24.10 24.28
N GLU A 57 7.92 24.41 25.30
CA GLU A 57 6.51 23.98 25.31
C GLU A 57 5.68 24.63 24.19
N GLN A 58 5.93 25.92 23.88
CA GLN A 58 5.22 26.58 22.79
C GLN A 58 5.53 25.95 21.43
N GLY A 59 6.77 25.52 21.20
CA GLY A 59 7.17 24.81 20.01
C GLY A 59 6.56 23.41 19.94
N LEU A 60 6.46 22.71 21.08
CA LEU A 60 5.78 21.41 21.17
C LEU A 60 4.30 21.53 20.78
N ASP A 61 3.62 22.60 21.19
CA ASP A 61 2.22 22.85 20.82
C ASP A 61 2.04 23.04 19.31
N LEU A 62 2.98 23.71 18.66
CA LEU A 62 2.97 23.85 17.20
C LEU A 62 3.16 22.49 16.49
N VAL A 63 4.04 21.64 17.00
CA VAL A 63 4.21 20.27 16.44
C VAL A 63 2.95 19.43 16.65
N ILE A 64 2.31 19.53 17.82
CA ILE A 64 1.02 18.83 18.08
C ILE A 64 -0.07 19.33 17.12
N ALA A 65 -0.12 20.64 16.84
CA ALA A 65 -1.06 21.19 15.86
C ALA A 65 -0.81 20.64 14.45
N GLY A 66 0.45 20.37 14.09
CA GLY A 66 0.84 19.76 12.82
C GLY A 66 0.23 18.38 12.55
N LEU A 67 -0.20 17.64 13.58
CA LEU A 67 -0.95 16.38 13.41
C LEU A 67 -2.31 16.56 12.69
N LYS A 68 -2.80 17.79 12.58
CA LYS A 68 -4.06 18.15 11.92
C LYS A 68 -3.87 18.92 10.61
N ASP A 69 -2.64 19.05 10.13
CA ASP A 69 -2.35 19.73 8.85
C ASP A 69 -3.03 19.02 7.68
N GLU A 70 -3.30 19.73 6.60
CA GLU A 70 -3.86 19.17 5.38
C GLU A 70 -2.90 18.22 4.64
N SER A 71 -1.56 18.43 4.80
CA SER A 71 -0.52 17.58 4.21
C SER A 71 -0.27 16.36 5.07
N VAL A 72 -0.44 15.18 4.47
CA VAL A 72 -0.16 13.88 5.11
C VAL A 72 1.32 13.75 5.46
N GLU A 73 2.21 14.30 4.65
CA GLU A 73 3.67 14.32 4.89
C GLU A 73 3.99 15.14 6.14
N LEU A 74 3.32 16.28 6.33
CA LEU A 74 3.51 17.10 7.53
C LEU A 74 2.92 16.42 8.77
N GLN A 75 1.75 15.80 8.68
CA GLN A 75 1.18 14.97 9.74
C GLN A 75 2.15 13.86 10.18
N PHE A 76 2.76 13.18 9.20
CA PHE A 76 3.76 12.13 9.47
C PHE A 76 4.99 12.68 10.17
N GLN A 77 5.52 13.81 9.70
CA GLN A 77 6.68 14.46 10.33
C GLN A 77 6.36 14.90 11.76
N ALA A 78 5.19 15.52 11.97
CA ALA A 78 4.73 15.90 13.32
C ALA A 78 4.64 14.67 14.24
N TYR A 79 4.02 13.58 13.76
CA TYR A 79 3.95 12.33 14.51
C TYR A 79 5.33 11.76 14.83
N SER A 80 6.25 11.73 13.86
CA SER A 80 7.62 11.21 14.06
C SER A 80 8.37 12.00 15.11
N LEU A 81 8.28 13.34 15.08
CA LEU A 81 8.87 14.22 16.05
C LEU A 81 8.32 13.98 17.46
N LEU A 82 7.00 13.82 17.60
CA LEU A 82 6.33 13.59 18.89
C LEU A 82 6.60 12.20 19.45
N ASN A 83 6.61 11.17 18.61
CA ASN A 83 6.83 9.78 19.03
C ASN A 83 8.24 9.55 19.60
N ASN A 84 9.23 10.31 19.17
CA ASN A 84 10.61 10.25 19.65
C ASN A 84 10.85 11.04 20.95
N ARG A 85 9.83 11.68 21.53
CA ARG A 85 9.95 12.50 22.73
C ARG A 85 9.50 11.76 23.99
N THR A 86 9.98 12.27 25.15
CA THR A 86 9.70 11.65 26.45
C THR A 86 8.58 12.35 27.21
N GLU A 87 8.24 13.59 26.85
CA GLU A 87 7.20 14.38 27.51
C GLU A 87 5.82 13.72 27.38
N LEU A 88 5.07 13.70 28.49
CA LEU A 88 3.75 13.09 28.56
C LEU A 88 2.79 13.64 27.49
N LYS A 89 2.81 14.97 27.29
CA LYS A 89 1.98 15.69 26.31
C LYS A 89 2.25 15.22 24.88
N ALA A 90 3.53 15.05 24.52
CA ALA A 90 3.93 14.55 23.22
C ALA A 90 3.48 13.10 22.99
N LYS A 91 3.69 12.22 23.98
CA LYS A 91 3.26 10.80 23.93
C LYS A 91 1.74 10.68 23.80
N GLN A 92 0.99 11.46 24.55
CA GLN A 92 -0.48 11.47 24.47
C GLN A 92 -0.96 11.93 23.10
N ALA A 93 -0.38 13.00 22.56
CA ALA A 93 -0.73 13.50 21.21
C ALA A 93 -0.41 12.47 20.12
N ALA A 94 0.75 11.84 20.15
CA ALA A 94 1.13 10.80 19.21
C ALA A 94 0.21 9.57 19.32
N SER A 95 -0.10 9.11 20.53
CA SER A 95 -1.01 7.98 20.77
C SER A 95 -2.43 8.28 20.29
N ASN A 96 -2.95 9.49 20.54
CA ASN A 96 -4.28 9.90 20.07
C ASN A 96 -4.36 10.00 18.53
N PHE A 97 -3.27 10.38 17.88
CA PHE A 97 -3.17 10.40 16.42
C PHE A 97 -3.10 8.99 15.82
N ASN A 98 -2.44 8.07 16.50
CA ASN A 98 -2.26 6.68 16.08
C ASN A 98 -2.63 5.71 17.21
N PRO A 99 -3.91 5.62 17.59
CA PRO A 99 -4.34 4.85 18.78
C PRO A 99 -4.10 3.34 18.66
N GLN A 100 -3.94 2.82 17.43
CA GLN A 100 -3.68 1.40 17.19
C GLN A 100 -2.18 1.05 17.22
N GLY A 101 -1.29 2.03 17.42
CA GLY A 101 0.16 1.81 17.44
C GLY A 101 0.72 1.31 16.11
N LEU A 102 0.10 1.65 14.99
CA LEU A 102 0.55 1.23 13.68
C LEU A 102 1.87 1.94 13.30
N LYS A 103 2.78 1.20 12.69
CA LYS A 103 3.95 1.79 12.03
C LYS A 103 3.47 2.66 10.87
N LEU A 104 3.90 3.91 10.85
CA LEU A 104 3.71 4.81 9.72
C LEU A 104 4.96 4.77 8.84
N GLU A 105 4.78 4.60 7.55
CA GLU A 105 5.89 4.50 6.59
C GLU A 105 5.60 5.36 5.37
N GLN A 106 6.59 6.14 4.96
CA GLN A 106 6.51 6.87 3.70
C GLN A 106 6.77 5.90 2.55
N ILE A 107 5.84 5.84 1.64
CA ILE A 107 5.88 5.03 0.42
C ILE A 107 5.92 5.92 -0.80
N GLU A 108 6.36 5.39 -1.95
CA GLU A 108 6.29 6.05 -3.24
C GLU A 108 5.14 5.48 -4.07
N VAL A 109 4.28 6.36 -4.56
CA VAL A 109 3.20 6.05 -5.51
C VAL A 109 3.52 6.73 -6.84
N VAL A 110 3.36 6.00 -7.94
CA VAL A 110 3.62 6.54 -9.29
C VAL A 110 2.35 6.59 -10.11
N THR A 111 2.31 7.51 -11.07
CA THR A 111 1.25 7.59 -12.08
C THR A 111 1.87 7.54 -13.47
N THR A 112 1.29 6.73 -14.34
CA THR A 112 1.68 6.61 -15.75
C THR A 112 0.63 7.24 -16.67
N ASN A 113 1.06 7.69 -17.85
CA ASN A 113 0.17 8.14 -18.93
C ASN A 113 -0.02 7.03 -19.97
N LYS A 114 -0.85 7.31 -20.98
CA LYS A 114 -1.12 6.39 -22.12
C LYS A 114 0.10 6.12 -23.02
N SER A 115 1.19 6.85 -22.81
CA SER A 115 2.46 6.69 -23.52
C SER A 115 3.52 5.95 -22.68
N TRP A 116 3.10 5.19 -21.64
CA TRP A 116 3.96 4.37 -20.76
C TRP A 116 5.02 5.17 -19.99
N GLN A 117 4.83 6.48 -19.84
CA GLN A 117 5.75 7.35 -19.11
C GLN A 117 5.26 7.55 -17.68
N ILE A 118 6.15 7.50 -16.73
CA ILE A 118 5.87 7.96 -15.36
C ILE A 118 5.78 9.49 -15.41
N ILE A 119 4.58 10.02 -15.17
CA ILE A 119 4.31 11.46 -15.16
C ILE A 119 4.32 12.07 -13.77
N GLN A 120 4.21 11.23 -12.73
CA GLN A 120 4.20 11.69 -11.36
C GLN A 120 4.79 10.62 -10.42
N ARG A 121 5.55 11.10 -9.42
CA ARG A 121 5.98 10.35 -8.24
C ARG A 121 5.53 11.12 -7.02
N GLN A 122 4.77 10.48 -6.14
CA GLN A 122 4.23 11.11 -4.94
C GLN A 122 4.57 10.31 -3.70
N PRO A 123 5.11 10.95 -2.65
CA PRO A 123 5.15 10.34 -1.34
C PRO A 123 3.72 10.23 -0.78
N ARG A 124 3.45 9.10 -0.12
CA ARG A 124 2.23 8.82 0.63
C ARG A 124 2.59 8.19 1.96
N ILE A 125 1.70 8.26 2.93
CA ILE A 125 1.89 7.59 4.21
C ILE A 125 0.98 6.38 4.29
N ALA A 126 1.59 5.21 4.36
CA ALA A 126 0.90 3.95 4.64
C ALA A 126 1.03 3.59 6.12
N ARG A 127 0.07 2.80 6.61
CA ARG A 127 -0.01 2.35 8.00
C ARG A 127 0.07 0.84 8.04
N TYR A 128 1.00 0.32 8.82
CA TYR A 128 1.23 -1.12 8.95
C TYR A 128 1.23 -1.54 10.41
N PHE A 129 0.75 -2.73 10.70
CA PHE A 129 1.20 -3.45 11.88
C PHE A 129 2.15 -4.57 11.48
N ILE A 130 2.98 -5.01 12.41
CA ILE A 130 4.00 -6.02 12.17
C ILE A 130 3.71 -7.21 13.09
N GLU A 131 3.59 -8.38 12.50
CA GLU A 131 3.57 -9.64 13.23
C GLU A 131 4.97 -10.24 13.28
N ASP A 132 5.38 -10.68 14.45
CA ASP A 132 6.59 -11.48 14.63
C ASP A 132 6.26 -12.96 14.42
N LEU A 133 6.83 -13.53 13.36
CA LEU A 133 6.68 -14.96 13.06
C LEU A 133 7.79 -15.82 13.69
N GLY A 134 8.66 -15.20 14.50
CA GLY A 134 9.81 -15.85 15.14
C GLY A 134 11.01 -16.01 14.19
N GLY A 135 12.19 -16.23 14.78
CA GLY A 135 13.43 -16.41 14.01
C GLY A 135 13.85 -15.17 13.21
N GLY A 136 13.38 -13.98 13.57
CA GLY A 136 13.65 -12.74 12.85
C GLY A 136 12.77 -12.53 11.58
N VAL A 137 11.81 -13.42 11.35
CA VAL A 137 10.85 -13.30 10.24
C VAL A 137 9.63 -12.50 10.70
N THR A 138 9.27 -11.49 9.94
CA THR A 138 8.10 -10.64 10.22
C THR A 138 7.10 -10.66 9.06
N LEU A 139 5.84 -10.33 9.37
CA LEU A 139 4.77 -10.13 8.40
C LEU A 139 4.21 -8.71 8.57
N GLU A 140 4.37 -7.87 7.57
CA GLU A 140 3.84 -6.51 7.55
C GLU A 140 2.42 -6.52 6.94
N MET A 141 1.46 -5.93 7.66
CA MET A 141 0.05 -5.89 7.28
C MET A 141 -0.41 -4.44 7.09
N ALA A 142 -0.72 -4.06 5.86
CA ALA A 142 -1.21 -2.72 5.52
C ALA A 142 -2.65 -2.51 5.98
N ALA A 143 -2.93 -1.35 6.57
CA ALA A 143 -4.27 -0.95 6.97
C ALA A 143 -5.08 -0.49 5.74
N ILE A 144 -6.10 -1.24 5.37
CA ILE A 144 -7.00 -0.94 4.26
C ILE A 144 -8.26 -0.26 4.84
N PRO A 145 -8.55 0.99 4.47
CA PRO A 145 -9.72 1.69 5.00
C PRO A 145 -11.01 1.10 4.46
N ARG A 146 -12.11 1.26 5.22
CA ARG A 146 -13.45 1.01 4.68
C ARG A 146 -13.72 1.93 3.49
N GLY A 147 -14.37 1.40 2.46
CA GLY A 147 -14.79 2.20 1.32
C GLY A 147 -15.70 1.47 0.37
N SER A 148 -16.12 2.16 -0.69
CA SER A 148 -16.90 1.59 -1.78
C SER A 148 -16.19 1.85 -3.10
N PHE A 149 -16.28 0.91 -4.03
CA PHE A 149 -15.69 1.00 -5.36
C PHE A 149 -16.57 0.33 -6.39
N ILE A 150 -16.29 0.56 -7.67
CA ILE A 150 -16.90 -0.15 -8.77
C ILE A 150 -16.01 -1.34 -9.12
N MET A 151 -16.48 -2.55 -8.87
CA MET A 151 -15.80 -3.80 -9.18
C MET A 151 -16.07 -4.22 -10.62
N GLY A 152 -15.05 -4.78 -11.28
CA GLY A 152 -15.09 -5.13 -12.68
C GLY A 152 -14.54 -4.05 -13.61
N SER A 153 -14.60 -4.27 -14.91
CA SER A 153 -14.05 -3.37 -15.93
C SER A 153 -15.13 -2.69 -16.76
N PRO A 154 -14.94 -1.42 -17.18
CA PRO A 154 -15.85 -0.74 -18.12
C PRO A 154 -15.76 -1.37 -19.51
N GLU A 155 -16.80 -1.19 -20.33
CA GLU A 155 -16.90 -1.80 -21.66
C GLU A 155 -15.76 -1.45 -22.62
N ASN A 156 -15.17 -0.27 -22.44
CA ASN A 156 -14.06 0.24 -23.26
C ASN A 156 -12.68 -0.11 -22.69
N GLU A 157 -12.56 -0.88 -21.60
CA GLU A 157 -11.26 -1.28 -21.09
C GLU A 157 -10.64 -2.32 -22.02
N ALA A 158 -9.45 -2.03 -22.50
CA ALA A 158 -8.77 -2.90 -23.43
C ALA A 158 -8.38 -4.24 -22.77
N GLY A 159 -8.62 -5.36 -23.47
CA GLY A 159 -8.38 -6.70 -22.94
C GLY A 159 -9.40 -7.20 -21.93
N ARG A 160 -10.52 -6.48 -21.78
CA ARG A 160 -11.63 -6.90 -20.95
C ARG A 160 -12.23 -8.24 -21.40
N GLY A 161 -12.57 -9.10 -20.44
CA GLY A 161 -13.36 -10.32 -20.66
C GLY A 161 -14.79 -10.18 -20.16
N ASP A 162 -15.72 -10.96 -20.74
CA ASP A 162 -17.14 -10.97 -20.31
C ASP A 162 -17.32 -11.41 -18.85
N TYR A 163 -16.36 -12.15 -18.31
CA TYR A 163 -16.33 -12.57 -16.90
C TYR A 163 -16.05 -11.41 -15.91
N GLU A 164 -15.67 -10.22 -16.40
CA GLU A 164 -15.48 -9.00 -15.60
C GLU A 164 -16.75 -8.12 -15.56
N TYR A 165 -17.87 -8.60 -16.10
CA TYR A 165 -19.18 -7.93 -16.21
C TYR A 165 -20.23 -8.60 -15.30
N PRO A 166 -21.28 -7.89 -14.86
CA PRO A 166 -21.46 -6.44 -14.91
C PRO A 166 -20.62 -5.71 -13.87
N GLN A 167 -20.17 -4.48 -14.23
CA GLN A 167 -19.64 -3.58 -13.20
C GLN A 167 -20.71 -3.35 -12.14
N HIS A 168 -20.32 -3.39 -10.87
CA HIS A 168 -21.24 -3.19 -9.75
C HIS A 168 -20.53 -2.53 -8.57
N GLN A 169 -21.29 -1.78 -7.79
CA GLN A 169 -20.78 -1.16 -6.58
C GLN A 169 -20.65 -2.19 -5.46
N VAL A 170 -19.49 -2.23 -4.83
CA VAL A 170 -19.19 -3.04 -3.65
C VAL A 170 -18.72 -2.14 -2.51
N THR A 171 -19.22 -2.38 -1.30
CA THR A 171 -18.75 -1.74 -0.08
C THR A 171 -17.91 -2.72 0.72
N VAL A 172 -16.65 -2.39 0.96
CA VAL A 172 -15.71 -3.24 1.67
C VAL A 172 -15.48 -2.67 3.07
N PRO A 173 -15.65 -3.46 4.16
CA PRO A 173 -15.27 -3.06 5.51
C PRO A 173 -13.76 -2.77 5.60
N SER A 174 -13.31 -2.06 6.65
CA SER A 174 -11.88 -1.94 6.92
C SER A 174 -11.27 -3.30 7.30
N PHE A 175 -10.06 -3.57 6.82
CA PHE A 175 -9.31 -4.79 7.10
C PHE A 175 -7.80 -4.54 6.99
N PHE A 176 -6.99 -5.54 7.24
CA PHE A 176 -5.54 -5.50 7.01
C PHE A 176 -5.18 -6.53 5.95
N MET A 177 -4.26 -6.16 5.06
CA MET A 177 -3.77 -7.02 3.99
C MET A 177 -2.25 -7.09 4.03
N GLY A 178 -1.67 -8.26 3.77
CA GLY A 178 -0.22 -8.41 3.63
C GLY A 178 0.34 -7.36 2.67
N LYS A 179 1.33 -6.60 3.12
CA LYS A 179 2.03 -5.56 2.32
C LYS A 179 2.52 -6.13 1.00
N TYR A 180 2.95 -7.37 1.03
CA TYR A 180 3.45 -8.17 -0.08
C TYR A 180 2.70 -9.50 -0.19
N PRO A 181 2.82 -10.23 -1.31
CA PRO A 181 2.55 -11.66 -1.34
C PRO A 181 3.37 -12.36 -0.25
N VAL A 182 2.86 -13.45 0.32
CA VAL A 182 3.57 -14.22 1.36
C VAL A 182 4.93 -14.66 0.82
N THR A 183 6.00 -14.35 1.55
CA THR A 183 7.36 -14.71 1.15
C THR A 183 7.69 -16.15 1.52
N GLN A 184 8.73 -16.72 0.88
CA GLN A 184 9.23 -18.06 1.18
C GLN A 184 9.69 -18.19 2.63
N ALA A 185 10.34 -17.15 3.19
CA ALA A 185 10.73 -17.14 4.60
C ALA A 185 9.51 -17.18 5.53
N GLN A 186 8.47 -16.39 5.24
CA GLN A 186 7.23 -16.38 6.01
C GLN A 186 6.51 -17.73 5.92
N TYR A 187 6.40 -18.29 4.71
CA TYR A 187 5.75 -19.58 4.50
C TYR A 187 6.49 -20.69 5.26
N GLN A 188 7.81 -20.73 5.17
CA GLN A 188 8.64 -21.71 5.88
C GLN A 188 8.56 -21.54 7.40
N ALA A 189 8.53 -20.32 7.92
CA ALA A 189 8.40 -20.05 9.35
C ALA A 189 7.09 -20.59 9.96
N ILE A 190 6.01 -20.64 9.18
CA ILE A 190 4.70 -21.10 9.64
C ILE A 190 4.46 -22.58 9.34
N THR A 191 4.89 -23.06 8.15
CA THR A 191 4.58 -24.43 7.70
C THR A 191 5.72 -25.43 7.92
N GLY A 192 6.95 -24.94 8.06
CA GLY A 192 8.17 -25.76 8.14
C GLY A 192 8.74 -26.14 6.77
N THR A 193 8.12 -25.77 5.65
CA THR A 193 8.52 -26.19 4.29
C THR A 193 8.63 -25.01 3.35
N ASN A 194 9.32 -25.21 2.21
CA ASN A 194 9.37 -24.24 1.10
C ASN A 194 9.25 -24.99 -0.24
N PRO A 195 8.04 -25.00 -0.86
CA PRO A 195 7.78 -25.72 -2.10
C PRO A 195 8.30 -25.01 -3.36
N SER A 196 8.65 -23.73 -3.27
CA SER A 196 8.93 -22.85 -4.41
C SER A 196 10.02 -23.38 -5.33
N SER A 197 9.87 -23.14 -6.64
CA SER A 197 10.90 -23.42 -7.67
C SER A 197 12.02 -22.38 -7.64
N PHE A 198 11.65 -21.09 -7.66
CA PHE A 198 12.62 -19.99 -7.66
C PHE A 198 13.01 -19.63 -6.24
N LYS A 199 14.16 -20.11 -5.78
CA LYS A 199 14.59 -19.97 -4.39
C LYS A 199 15.03 -18.54 -4.04
N GLY A 200 14.62 -18.08 -2.86
CA GLY A 200 15.00 -16.79 -2.28
C GLY A 200 14.06 -16.42 -1.11
N SER A 201 14.61 -16.16 0.07
CA SER A 201 13.82 -15.90 1.30
C SER A 201 12.79 -14.79 1.13
N ASN A 202 13.15 -13.73 0.37
CA ASN A 202 12.30 -12.56 0.09
C ASN A 202 11.51 -12.66 -1.22
N ARG A 203 11.63 -13.76 -1.97
CA ARG A 203 10.74 -14.01 -3.11
C ARG A 203 9.36 -14.45 -2.60
N PRO A 204 8.27 -14.22 -3.36
CA PRO A 204 6.98 -14.78 -3.00
C PRO A 204 7.09 -16.30 -2.97
N VAL A 205 6.34 -16.94 -2.07
CA VAL A 205 6.14 -18.37 -2.16
C VAL A 205 5.30 -18.68 -3.39
N GLU A 206 5.69 -19.69 -4.14
CA GLU A 206 4.94 -20.23 -5.28
C GLU A 206 4.90 -21.76 -5.21
N ARG A 207 4.19 -22.41 -6.11
CA ARG A 207 3.86 -23.84 -6.10
C ARG A 207 3.07 -24.23 -4.84
N VAL A 208 2.11 -23.41 -4.50
CA VAL A 208 1.16 -23.61 -3.41
C VAL A 208 -0.25 -23.72 -3.99
N SER A 209 -0.97 -24.78 -3.62
CA SER A 209 -2.37 -24.92 -3.93
C SER A 209 -3.23 -23.98 -3.06
N TRP A 210 -4.49 -23.83 -3.40
CA TRP A 210 -5.44 -23.09 -2.58
C TRP A 210 -5.54 -23.69 -1.15
N HIS A 211 -5.51 -25.02 -1.05
CA HIS A 211 -5.50 -25.68 0.25
C HIS A 211 -4.25 -25.41 1.06
N ASP A 212 -3.08 -25.35 0.42
CA ASP A 212 -1.82 -25.00 1.11
C ASP A 212 -1.88 -23.58 1.64
N ALA A 213 -2.42 -22.64 0.85
CA ALA A 213 -2.61 -21.25 1.25
C ALA A 213 -3.60 -21.12 2.42
N VAL A 214 -4.72 -21.86 2.41
CA VAL A 214 -5.68 -21.89 3.53
C VAL A 214 -5.06 -22.52 4.77
N ASN A 215 -4.31 -23.62 4.64
CA ASN A 215 -3.60 -24.26 5.75
C ASN A 215 -2.56 -23.32 6.38
N PHE A 216 -1.84 -22.55 5.54
CA PHE A 216 -0.95 -21.49 6.04
C PHE A 216 -1.73 -20.47 6.89
N CYS A 217 -2.85 -19.96 6.39
CA CYS A 217 -3.70 -19.02 7.14
C CYS A 217 -4.18 -19.58 8.48
N GLN A 218 -4.59 -20.85 8.51
CA GLN A 218 -5.03 -21.53 9.74
C GLN A 218 -3.89 -21.65 10.76
N LYS A 219 -2.70 -22.10 10.33
CA LYS A 219 -1.52 -22.21 11.20
C LYS A 219 -1.07 -20.83 11.71
N LEU A 220 -1.08 -19.83 10.84
CA LEU A 220 -0.76 -18.45 11.23
C LEU A 220 -1.76 -17.93 12.27
N SER A 221 -3.06 -18.20 12.05
CA SER A 221 -4.12 -17.80 12.98
C SER A 221 -3.95 -18.45 14.36
N GLN A 222 -3.66 -19.74 14.39
CA GLN A 222 -3.38 -20.49 15.64
C GLN A 222 -2.16 -19.95 16.38
N ARG A 223 -1.08 -19.64 15.64
CA ARG A 223 0.17 -19.14 16.22
C ARG A 223 0.03 -17.74 16.79
N ILE A 224 -0.66 -16.85 16.07
CA ILE A 224 -0.76 -15.43 16.43
C ILE A 224 -1.99 -15.13 17.31
N GLY A 225 -3.04 -15.95 17.25
CA GLY A 225 -4.30 -15.71 17.97
C GLY A 225 -5.20 -14.68 17.31
N LYS A 226 -5.04 -14.43 15.98
CA LYS A 226 -5.88 -13.56 15.15
C LYS A 226 -6.44 -14.38 13.99
N ASN A 227 -7.51 -13.90 13.36
CA ASN A 227 -8.14 -14.61 12.24
C ASN A 227 -7.52 -14.18 10.91
N TYR A 228 -6.55 -14.94 10.41
CA TYR A 228 -5.97 -14.79 9.08
C TYR A 228 -6.69 -15.69 8.08
N ARG A 229 -6.90 -15.16 6.88
CA ARG A 229 -7.53 -15.87 5.76
C ARG A 229 -7.03 -15.34 4.42
N LEU A 230 -7.40 -16.00 3.34
CA LEU A 230 -7.28 -15.44 2.00
C LEU A 230 -8.23 -14.24 1.84
N PRO A 231 -7.89 -13.23 1.02
CA PRO A 231 -8.81 -12.16 0.69
C PRO A 231 -10.03 -12.71 -0.06
N SER A 232 -11.19 -12.06 0.08
CA SER A 232 -12.22 -12.19 -0.93
C SER A 232 -11.76 -11.54 -2.24
N GLU A 233 -12.36 -11.92 -3.36
CA GLU A 233 -12.08 -11.30 -4.65
C GLU A 233 -12.33 -9.79 -4.61
N ALA A 234 -13.42 -9.37 -3.96
CA ALA A 234 -13.76 -7.96 -3.79
C ALA A 234 -12.76 -7.20 -2.91
N GLU A 235 -12.29 -7.80 -1.82
CA GLU A 235 -11.22 -7.21 -0.98
C GLU A 235 -9.92 -7.06 -1.78
N TRP A 236 -9.58 -8.07 -2.58
CA TRP A 236 -8.37 -8.04 -3.40
C TRP A 236 -8.43 -6.91 -4.44
N GLU A 237 -9.53 -6.81 -5.23
CA GLU A 237 -9.65 -5.77 -6.27
C GLU A 237 -9.75 -4.37 -5.67
N TYR A 238 -10.50 -4.19 -4.56
CA TYR A 238 -10.55 -2.93 -3.83
C TYR A 238 -9.17 -2.48 -3.37
N ALA A 239 -8.43 -3.40 -2.77
CA ALA A 239 -7.07 -3.15 -2.28
C ALA A 239 -6.07 -2.90 -3.43
N CYS A 240 -6.19 -3.63 -4.54
CA CYS A 240 -5.38 -3.43 -5.74
C CYS A 240 -5.59 -2.04 -6.33
N ARG A 241 -6.84 -1.64 -6.55
CA ARG A 241 -7.20 -0.33 -7.10
C ARG A 241 -6.80 0.82 -6.19
N ALA A 242 -6.91 0.67 -4.89
CA ALA A 242 -6.56 1.69 -3.90
C ALA A 242 -7.09 3.10 -4.27
N GLY A 243 -8.36 3.16 -4.73
CA GLY A 243 -9.05 4.38 -5.14
C GLY A 243 -8.93 4.75 -6.62
N THR A 244 -8.19 4.00 -7.44
CA THR A 244 -8.14 4.22 -8.89
C THR A 244 -9.26 3.49 -9.63
N THR A 245 -9.61 3.98 -10.82
CA THR A 245 -10.57 3.36 -11.74
C THR A 245 -9.93 2.86 -13.04
N THR A 246 -8.63 3.08 -13.17
CA THR A 246 -7.80 2.69 -14.31
C THR A 246 -7.48 1.19 -14.31
N PRO A 247 -7.03 0.61 -15.45
CA PRO A 247 -6.68 -0.81 -15.53
C PRO A 247 -5.63 -1.23 -14.51
N PHE A 248 -4.68 -0.35 -14.19
CA PHE A 248 -3.64 -0.56 -13.18
C PHE A 248 -3.71 0.55 -12.13
N HIS A 249 -3.24 0.28 -10.90
CA HIS A 249 -3.16 1.35 -9.89
C HIS A 249 -2.17 2.46 -10.27
N PHE A 250 -1.29 2.21 -11.23
CA PHE A 250 -0.40 3.20 -11.81
C PHE A 250 -1.10 4.16 -12.78
N GLY A 251 -2.23 3.74 -13.39
CA GLY A 251 -2.93 4.47 -14.43
C GLY A 251 -3.38 3.57 -15.59
N ASP A 252 -3.36 4.13 -16.81
CA ASP A 252 -3.82 3.41 -18.02
C ASP A 252 -2.84 2.33 -18.50
N THR A 253 -1.58 2.41 -18.11
CA THR A 253 -0.49 1.56 -18.62
C THR A 253 0.42 1.05 -17.51
N ILE A 254 1.17 0.00 -17.81
CA ILE A 254 2.16 -0.60 -16.92
C ILE A 254 3.44 -0.86 -17.72
N THR A 255 4.60 -0.83 -17.07
CA THR A 255 5.90 -1.18 -17.67
C THR A 255 6.63 -2.20 -16.81
N THR A 256 7.59 -2.89 -17.43
CA THR A 256 8.42 -3.88 -16.72
C THR A 256 9.38 -3.25 -15.69
N ASP A 257 9.46 -1.92 -15.63
CA ASP A 257 10.17 -1.18 -14.58
C ASP A 257 9.31 -0.99 -13.32
N LEU A 258 7.98 -1.20 -13.43
CA LEU A 258 7.03 -1.06 -12.34
C LEU A 258 6.50 -2.39 -11.81
N ALA A 259 6.59 -3.46 -12.63
CA ALA A 259 6.06 -4.78 -12.27
C ALA A 259 6.79 -5.93 -12.99
N ASN A 260 6.61 -7.13 -12.48
CA ASN A 260 7.21 -8.34 -13.03
C ASN A 260 6.18 -9.16 -13.83
N TYR A 261 6.19 -8.99 -15.14
CA TYR A 261 5.37 -9.74 -16.09
C TYR A 261 6.17 -10.07 -17.34
N ASN A 262 5.62 -10.83 -18.29
CA ASN A 262 6.28 -11.16 -19.54
C ASN A 262 6.23 -9.96 -20.51
N GLY A 263 7.28 -9.15 -20.50
CA GLY A 263 7.41 -7.95 -21.33
C GLY A 263 7.59 -8.21 -22.84
N ASN A 264 7.61 -9.47 -23.30
CA ASN A 264 7.57 -9.78 -24.73
C ASN A 264 6.18 -9.54 -25.35
N TYR A 265 5.12 -9.57 -24.53
CA TYR A 265 3.76 -9.24 -24.96
C TYR A 265 3.53 -7.74 -24.82
N THR A 266 3.09 -7.11 -25.89
CA THR A 266 2.86 -5.68 -25.95
C THR A 266 1.36 -5.38 -26.03
N TYR A 267 0.94 -4.25 -25.43
CA TYR A 267 -0.42 -3.76 -25.42
C TYR A 267 -0.52 -2.60 -26.41
N GLY A 268 -1.09 -2.85 -27.59
CA GLY A 268 -1.12 -1.86 -28.67
C GLY A 268 0.27 -1.54 -29.20
N GLN A 269 0.70 -0.30 -29.07
CA GLN A 269 2.00 0.20 -29.52
C GLN A 269 3.07 0.25 -28.42
N GLU A 270 2.86 -0.45 -27.30
CA GLU A 270 3.82 -0.51 -26.21
C GLU A 270 5.18 -1.05 -26.68
N PRO A 271 6.30 -0.44 -26.26
CA PRO A 271 7.61 -1.04 -26.50
C PRO A 271 7.76 -2.34 -25.69
N LYS A 272 8.42 -3.33 -26.25
CA LYS A 272 8.74 -4.56 -25.52
C LYS A 272 9.54 -4.24 -24.27
N GLY A 273 9.12 -4.85 -23.17
CA GLY A 273 9.82 -4.79 -21.90
C GLY A 273 10.71 -6.01 -21.63
N VAL A 274 11.15 -6.13 -20.38
CA VAL A 274 12.00 -7.25 -19.93
C VAL A 274 11.15 -8.47 -19.57
N TYR A 275 11.48 -9.63 -20.11
CA TYR A 275 10.94 -10.91 -19.63
C TYR A 275 11.98 -11.60 -18.73
N ARG A 276 11.74 -11.57 -17.41
CA ARG A 276 12.69 -12.06 -16.39
C ARG A 276 12.69 -13.57 -16.22
N LYS A 277 11.63 -14.26 -16.64
CA LYS A 277 11.44 -15.72 -16.59
C LYS A 277 11.48 -16.34 -15.18
N GLU A 278 11.27 -15.54 -14.17
CA GLU A 278 11.28 -15.95 -12.76
C GLU A 278 10.54 -14.94 -11.91
N THR A 279 10.14 -15.32 -10.68
CA THR A 279 9.66 -14.37 -9.68
C THR A 279 10.77 -13.40 -9.27
N ARG A 280 10.41 -12.25 -8.70
CA ARG A 280 11.35 -11.27 -8.11
C ARG A 280 11.10 -11.18 -6.61
N GLU A 281 12.09 -10.70 -5.87
CA GLU A 281 11.89 -10.35 -4.47
C GLU A 281 10.72 -9.37 -4.33
N VAL A 282 9.90 -9.58 -3.32
CA VAL A 282 8.73 -8.73 -3.08
C VAL A 282 9.14 -7.28 -2.85
N GLY A 283 8.37 -6.34 -3.40
CA GLY A 283 8.64 -4.91 -3.29
C GLY A 283 9.88 -4.42 -4.04
N SER A 284 10.54 -5.25 -4.85
CA SER A 284 11.80 -4.91 -5.52
C SER A 284 11.70 -3.75 -6.52
N PHE A 285 10.49 -3.37 -6.95
CA PHE A 285 10.25 -2.22 -7.81
C PHE A 285 10.14 -0.90 -7.03
N GLY A 286 10.05 -0.94 -5.69
CA GLY A 286 10.05 0.24 -4.83
C GLY A 286 8.79 1.11 -4.92
N VAL A 287 7.77 0.69 -5.66
CA VAL A 287 6.52 1.44 -5.85
C VAL A 287 5.34 0.70 -5.26
N ALA A 288 4.50 1.42 -4.52
CA ALA A 288 3.30 0.90 -3.89
C ALA A 288 2.05 1.55 -4.48
N ASN A 289 0.87 0.96 -4.23
CA ASN A 289 -0.39 1.66 -4.44
C ASN A 289 -0.71 2.62 -3.27
N ASN A 290 -1.80 3.37 -3.35
CA ASN A 290 -2.18 4.35 -2.33
C ASN A 290 -2.44 3.76 -0.93
N PHE A 291 -2.62 2.45 -0.81
CA PHE A 291 -2.79 1.76 0.48
C PHE A 291 -1.48 1.16 1.01
N GLY A 292 -0.37 1.30 0.29
CA GLY A 292 0.92 0.77 0.67
C GLY A 292 1.12 -0.69 0.33
N LEU A 293 0.40 -1.21 -0.64
CA LEU A 293 0.55 -2.57 -1.13
C LEU A 293 1.47 -2.60 -2.36
N TYR A 294 2.34 -3.59 -2.41
CA TYR A 294 3.29 -3.83 -3.48
C TYR A 294 2.93 -5.08 -4.26
N ASP A 295 3.43 -5.18 -5.48
CA ASP A 295 3.31 -6.36 -6.36
C ASP A 295 1.85 -6.80 -6.61
N MET A 296 0.91 -5.84 -6.65
CA MET A 296 -0.49 -6.11 -6.97
C MET A 296 -0.72 -6.41 -8.46
N HIS A 297 0.29 -6.18 -9.30
CA HIS A 297 0.28 -6.42 -10.74
C HIS A 297 1.50 -7.24 -11.15
N GLY A 298 1.31 -8.53 -11.40
CA GLY A 298 2.38 -9.44 -11.78
C GLY A 298 3.08 -10.11 -10.61
N ASN A 299 4.27 -10.61 -10.83
CA ASN A 299 5.10 -11.45 -9.96
C ASN A 299 4.51 -12.84 -9.75
N VAL A 300 3.43 -12.98 -8.95
CA VAL A 300 2.64 -14.22 -8.82
C VAL A 300 1.15 -13.92 -8.86
N GLU A 301 0.37 -14.80 -9.45
CA GLU A 301 -1.08 -14.81 -9.29
C GLU A 301 -1.43 -15.18 -7.86
N GLU A 302 -2.43 -14.53 -7.29
CA GLU A 302 -2.77 -14.67 -5.89
C GLU A 302 -4.14 -15.35 -5.69
N TRP A 303 -4.16 -16.44 -4.93
CA TRP A 303 -5.39 -17.12 -4.54
C TRP A 303 -6.33 -16.20 -3.76
N CYS A 304 -7.62 -16.19 -4.17
CA CYS A 304 -8.72 -15.61 -3.41
C CYS A 304 -9.56 -16.70 -2.74
N GLN A 305 -10.40 -16.30 -1.78
CA GLN A 305 -11.27 -17.21 -1.05
C GLN A 305 -12.44 -17.74 -1.92
N ASP A 306 -12.85 -16.94 -2.89
CA ASP A 306 -14.06 -17.11 -3.71
C ASP A 306 -13.99 -18.32 -4.62
N ASN A 307 -15.17 -18.89 -4.90
CA ASN A 307 -15.36 -19.79 -6.02
C ASN A 307 -15.43 -18.99 -7.31
N TYR A 308 -15.04 -19.60 -8.43
CA TYR A 308 -15.17 -18.97 -9.74
C TYR A 308 -16.63 -18.95 -10.21
N TYR A 309 -17.05 -17.79 -10.73
CA TYR A 309 -18.30 -17.57 -11.44
C TYR A 309 -17.99 -16.88 -12.78
N GLY A 310 -18.72 -17.26 -13.83
CA GLY A 310 -18.49 -16.77 -15.19
C GLY A 310 -18.76 -15.27 -15.41
N ASN A 311 -19.39 -14.60 -14.45
CA ASN A 311 -19.62 -13.15 -14.43
C ASN A 311 -19.99 -12.70 -13.01
N TYR A 312 -20.34 -11.41 -12.83
CA TYR A 312 -20.70 -10.83 -11.52
C TYR A 312 -22.23 -10.76 -11.27
N GLU A 313 -23.07 -11.41 -12.07
CA GLU A 313 -24.52 -11.45 -11.79
C GLU A 313 -24.79 -12.17 -10.48
N GLY A 314 -25.40 -11.48 -9.52
CA GLY A 314 -25.68 -12.00 -8.18
C GLY A 314 -24.49 -12.01 -7.22
N ALA A 315 -23.36 -11.39 -7.57
CA ALA A 315 -22.19 -11.28 -6.69
C ALA A 315 -22.51 -10.50 -5.40
N PRO A 316 -21.88 -10.83 -4.27
CA PRO A 316 -21.98 -10.06 -3.03
C PRO A 316 -21.57 -8.61 -3.23
N ARG A 317 -22.23 -7.68 -2.53
CA ARG A 317 -21.94 -6.24 -2.59
C ARG A 317 -21.37 -5.68 -1.29
N ASP A 318 -21.10 -6.55 -0.32
CA ASP A 318 -20.63 -6.22 1.02
C ASP A 318 -19.16 -6.59 1.26
N GLY A 319 -18.44 -6.96 0.20
CA GLY A 319 -17.04 -7.38 0.28
C GLY A 319 -16.84 -8.81 0.76
N SER A 320 -17.89 -9.56 1.06
CA SER A 320 -17.78 -10.97 1.46
C SER A 320 -17.41 -11.89 0.28
N ALA A 321 -16.73 -13.00 0.58
CA ALA A 321 -16.39 -13.99 -0.44
C ALA A 321 -17.63 -14.70 -1.02
N TRP A 322 -17.62 -14.90 -2.32
CA TRP A 322 -18.71 -15.56 -3.04
C TRP A 322 -18.55 -17.08 -3.06
N LEU A 323 -19.22 -17.77 -2.10
CA LEU A 323 -19.06 -19.20 -1.82
C LEU A 323 -20.30 -20.06 -2.13
N LYS A 324 -21.42 -19.45 -2.55
CA LYS A 324 -22.75 -20.11 -2.59
C LYS A 324 -22.91 -21.24 -3.60
N ASN A 325 -22.06 -21.35 -4.62
CA ASN A 325 -22.22 -22.37 -5.65
C ASN A 325 -21.45 -23.65 -5.30
N LYS A 326 -22.17 -24.71 -4.92
CA LYS A 326 -21.56 -26.02 -4.65
C LYS A 326 -21.05 -26.71 -5.93
N GLN A 327 -21.57 -26.37 -7.11
CA GLN A 327 -21.18 -27.00 -8.40
C GLN A 327 -19.78 -26.57 -8.87
N HIS A 328 -19.26 -25.42 -8.39
CA HIS A 328 -17.94 -24.89 -8.74
C HIS A 328 -17.04 -24.69 -7.52
N SER A 329 -17.28 -25.45 -6.43
CA SER A 329 -16.47 -25.38 -5.22
C SER A 329 -14.99 -25.73 -5.45
N ASP A 330 -14.72 -26.49 -6.52
CA ASP A 330 -13.40 -27.02 -6.85
C ASP A 330 -12.58 -26.07 -7.73
N ILE A 331 -13.17 -24.95 -8.17
CA ILE A 331 -12.50 -23.93 -8.97
C ILE A 331 -12.44 -22.63 -8.17
N LYS A 332 -11.22 -22.14 -7.94
CA LYS A 332 -10.94 -20.96 -7.13
C LYS A 332 -10.36 -19.83 -7.98
N LEU A 333 -10.62 -18.61 -7.54
CA LEU A 333 -10.17 -17.40 -8.23
C LEU A 333 -8.69 -17.10 -7.95
N LEU A 334 -8.05 -16.61 -9.00
CA LEU A 334 -6.70 -16.06 -9.02
C LEU A 334 -6.74 -14.63 -9.55
N ARG A 335 -5.94 -13.76 -8.96
CA ARG A 335 -5.88 -12.34 -9.31
C ARG A 335 -4.43 -11.87 -9.45
N GLY A 336 -4.22 -10.74 -10.15
CA GLY A 336 -2.96 -10.00 -10.19
C GLY A 336 -2.05 -10.31 -11.36
N GLY A 337 -2.18 -11.46 -12.00
CA GLY A 337 -1.24 -11.90 -13.03
C GLY A 337 0.12 -12.32 -12.47
N SER A 338 1.06 -12.72 -13.31
CA SER A 338 2.35 -13.25 -12.88
C SER A 338 3.51 -12.90 -13.81
N TRP A 339 4.71 -13.28 -13.39
CA TRP A 339 5.95 -13.12 -14.16
C TRP A 339 5.91 -13.75 -15.58
N GLY A 340 5.07 -14.78 -15.76
CA GLY A 340 5.04 -15.61 -16.99
C GLY A 340 4.04 -15.14 -18.04
N ILE A 341 3.08 -14.27 -17.69
CA ILE A 341 1.98 -13.84 -18.56
C ILE A 341 2.08 -12.37 -18.93
N GLY A 342 1.37 -11.96 -20.00
CA GLY A 342 1.37 -10.58 -20.48
C GLY A 342 0.61 -9.64 -19.56
N HIS A 343 0.93 -8.36 -19.64
CA HIS A 343 0.38 -7.29 -18.78
C HIS A 343 -1.14 -7.17 -18.82
N VAL A 344 -1.81 -7.54 -19.91
CA VAL A 344 -3.27 -7.53 -20.02
C VAL A 344 -3.93 -8.40 -18.94
N TYR A 345 -3.24 -9.44 -18.50
CA TYR A 345 -3.65 -10.34 -17.43
C TYR A 345 -3.27 -9.85 -16.04
N CYS A 346 -2.51 -8.73 -15.96
CA CYS A 346 -2.17 -8.09 -14.69
C CYS A 346 -3.10 -6.93 -14.32
N ARG A 347 -4.17 -6.65 -15.10
CA ARG A 347 -5.14 -5.59 -14.81
C ARG A 347 -5.86 -5.82 -13.48
N SER A 348 -6.24 -4.74 -12.82
CA SER A 348 -6.97 -4.81 -11.54
C SER A 348 -8.27 -5.63 -11.65
N ALA A 349 -8.98 -5.56 -12.78
CA ALA A 349 -10.24 -6.27 -13.00
C ALA A 349 -10.06 -7.67 -13.56
N PHE A 350 -8.86 -8.04 -14.06
CA PHE A 350 -8.66 -9.35 -14.66
C PHE A 350 -8.90 -10.48 -13.66
N ARG A 351 -9.65 -11.49 -14.09
CA ARG A 351 -10.03 -12.66 -13.30
C ARG A 351 -9.46 -13.91 -13.95
N ASN A 352 -8.64 -14.64 -13.21
CA ASN A 352 -8.21 -15.99 -13.57
C ASN A 352 -8.75 -17.01 -12.57
N TYR A 353 -8.65 -18.27 -12.89
CA TYR A 353 -9.10 -19.36 -12.02
C TYR A 353 -8.31 -20.64 -12.24
N ASN A 354 -8.30 -21.48 -11.23
CA ASN A 354 -7.72 -22.83 -11.34
C ASN A 354 -8.42 -23.79 -10.38
N ALA A 355 -8.20 -25.08 -10.56
CA ALA A 355 -8.63 -26.08 -9.60
C ALA A 355 -7.94 -25.83 -8.24
N PHE A 356 -8.66 -26.03 -7.13
CA PHE A 356 -8.15 -25.77 -5.77
C PHE A 356 -6.91 -26.60 -5.41
N VAL A 357 -6.66 -27.70 -6.11
CA VAL A 357 -5.46 -28.55 -5.95
C VAL A 357 -4.31 -28.17 -6.89
N ALA A 358 -4.56 -27.26 -7.85
CA ALA A 358 -3.53 -26.85 -8.80
C ALA A 358 -2.44 -26.01 -8.10
N PHE A 359 -1.22 -26.16 -8.56
CA PHE A 359 -0.06 -25.38 -8.13
C PHE A 359 0.89 -25.19 -9.32
N ASP A 360 1.49 -24.03 -9.40
CA ASP A 360 2.41 -23.64 -10.48
C ASP A 360 3.46 -22.68 -9.93
N ASP A 361 4.58 -22.52 -10.62
CA ASP A 361 5.63 -21.59 -10.21
C ASP A 361 5.31 -20.11 -10.44
N SER A 362 4.10 -19.84 -10.92
CA SER A 362 3.50 -18.53 -11.09
C SER A 362 2.37 -18.24 -10.07
N ILE A 363 2.01 -19.19 -9.19
CA ILE A 363 0.87 -19.07 -8.28
C ILE A 363 1.35 -19.02 -6.83
N GLY A 364 0.99 -17.93 -6.14
CA GLY A 364 1.19 -17.68 -4.72
C GLY A 364 -0.08 -17.18 -4.06
N PHE A 365 0.06 -16.41 -2.99
CA PHE A 365 -1.09 -15.80 -2.29
C PHE A 365 -0.65 -14.69 -1.36
N ARG A 366 -1.63 -13.88 -0.93
CA ARG A 366 -1.47 -12.91 0.16
C ARG A 366 -2.53 -13.14 1.22
N VAL A 367 -2.30 -12.67 2.45
CA VAL A 367 -3.23 -12.88 3.57
C VAL A 367 -3.94 -11.60 3.95
N VAL A 368 -5.13 -11.75 4.55
CA VAL A 368 -5.88 -10.67 5.17
C VAL A 368 -6.24 -11.02 6.61
N CYS A 369 -6.47 -9.97 7.41
CA CYS A 369 -6.93 -10.07 8.78
C CYS A 369 -7.93 -8.93 9.06
N SER A 370 -9.02 -9.22 9.76
CA SER A 370 -10.08 -8.24 10.02
C SER A 370 -9.81 -7.31 11.21
N SER A 371 -8.78 -7.55 12.03
CA SER A 371 -8.46 -6.74 13.21
C SER A 371 -6.95 -6.71 13.50
N ALA A 372 -6.42 -5.53 13.79
CA ALA A 372 -5.07 -5.36 14.33
C ALA A 372 -5.05 -5.56 15.86
N ALA A 373 -6.15 -5.32 16.55
CA ALA A 373 -6.22 -5.37 18.00
C ALA A 373 -6.33 -6.81 18.52
N ARG A 374 -5.53 -7.16 19.52
CA ARG A 374 -5.85 -8.28 20.43
C ARG A 374 -7.05 -7.83 21.27
N THR A 375 -8.16 -8.51 21.17
CA THR A 375 -9.18 -8.48 22.24
C THR A 375 -8.55 -9.14 23.46
N TYR A 376 -8.15 -8.33 24.45
CA TYR A 376 -7.75 -8.81 25.77
C TYR A 376 -8.99 -9.20 26.55
#